data_e842c6da4812ddb6ac81631c5e276256
#
_entry.id   e842c6da4812ddb6ac81631c5e276256
#
_cell.length_a   1.000
_cell.length_b   1.000
_cell.length_c   1.000
_cell.angle_alpha   90.00
_cell.angle_beta   90.00
_cell.angle_gamma   90.00
#
_symmetry.space_group_name_H-M   'P 1'
#
loop_
_entity.id
_entity.type
_entity.pdbx_description
1 polymer ?
#
loop_
_entity_poly.entity_id
_entity_poly.type
_entity_poly.pdbx_seq_one_letter_code
_entity_poly.pdbx_strand_id
1 'polypeptide(L)'
;MNRRVVITGMGVVAPNGNGLEAYEAALRAGVSGIRHIPLLQELKFGCTVAGVPPDADALAGTYFDEDDLLAMNSNQRFGCIAAVDAWTDAGFERPEHGDDHVYWEAGAVIGTGVGGLDTAGEKLVPMTDAGRVRRMGSTIVEQIMGSGVSARVSGMLALGNQVTSNSSACSTGAEAIVGGYERIKNGLADRMLCGGSEGSSHYIWAGFDAMRVLARKFNHEPEKASRPLSATAAGFIP
;
A
#
# COMPACT_ATOMS: atom_id res chain seq x y z
N MET A 1 4.33 -32.52 10.64
CA MET A 1 3.80 -32.78 9.27
C MET A 1 4.28 -31.66 8.37
N ASN A 2 4.69 -31.97 7.14
CA ASN A 2 5.14 -30.92 6.20
C ASN A 2 3.89 -30.30 5.54
N ARG A 3 3.39 -29.17 6.04
CA ARG A 3 2.22 -28.49 5.48
C ARG A 3 2.57 -27.91 4.11
N ARG A 4 1.73 -28.14 3.10
CA ARG A 4 1.80 -27.44 1.82
C ARG A 4 1.07 -26.11 1.95
N VAL A 5 1.76 -25.02 1.64
CA VAL A 5 1.18 -23.68 1.66
C VAL A 5 0.89 -23.26 0.21
N VAL A 6 -0.28 -22.70 -0.01
CA VAL A 6 -0.74 -22.23 -1.33
C VAL A 6 -1.32 -20.82 -1.22
N ILE A 7 -1.29 -20.08 -2.32
CA ILE A 7 -1.98 -18.80 -2.45
C ILE A 7 -3.44 -19.12 -2.82
N THR A 8 -4.39 -18.56 -2.07
CA THR A 8 -5.82 -18.80 -2.25
C THR A 8 -6.58 -17.57 -2.73
N GLY A 9 -6.01 -16.38 -2.58
CA GLY A 9 -6.59 -15.13 -3.03
C GLY A 9 -5.55 -14.05 -3.17
N MET A 10 -5.82 -13.07 -4.02
CA MET A 10 -4.98 -11.92 -4.29
C MET A 10 -5.82 -10.65 -4.38
N GLY A 11 -5.21 -9.51 -4.05
CA GLY A 11 -5.80 -8.18 -4.24
C GLY A 11 -4.73 -7.19 -4.62
N VAL A 12 -5.08 -6.22 -5.45
CA VAL A 12 -4.14 -5.25 -5.99
C VAL A 12 -4.75 -3.88 -6.18
N VAL A 13 -4.00 -2.86 -5.78
CA VAL A 13 -4.23 -1.45 -6.13
C VAL A 13 -2.94 -0.95 -6.75
N ALA A 14 -2.96 -0.65 -8.02
CA ALA A 14 -1.75 -0.33 -8.79
C ALA A 14 -1.99 0.80 -9.81
N PRO A 15 -0.92 1.52 -10.21
CA PRO A 15 -1.03 2.64 -11.16
C PRO A 15 -1.62 2.29 -12.52
N ASN A 16 -1.53 1.04 -12.96
CA ASN A 16 -2.04 0.54 -14.23
C ASN A 16 -3.34 -0.27 -14.12
N GLY A 17 -3.92 -0.40 -12.92
CA GLY A 17 -5.22 -1.05 -12.73
C GLY A 17 -5.52 -1.34 -11.27
N ASN A 18 -6.76 -1.09 -10.87
CA ASN A 18 -7.28 -1.45 -9.55
C ASN A 18 -8.13 -2.72 -9.67
N GLY A 19 -7.87 -3.69 -8.81
CA GLY A 19 -8.46 -5.03 -8.87
C GLY A 19 -7.74 -5.95 -9.88
N LEU A 20 -7.87 -7.27 -9.68
CA LEU A 20 -7.13 -8.28 -10.44
C LEU A 20 -7.42 -8.25 -11.94
N GLU A 21 -8.68 -8.09 -12.33
CA GLU A 21 -9.09 -8.11 -13.74
C GLU A 21 -8.46 -6.95 -14.52
N ALA A 22 -8.59 -5.72 -14.01
CA ALA A 22 -8.03 -4.53 -14.66
C ALA A 22 -6.50 -4.58 -14.70
N TYR A 23 -5.88 -5.02 -13.61
CA TYR A 23 -4.44 -5.15 -13.51
C TYR A 23 -3.90 -6.21 -14.49
N GLU A 24 -4.51 -7.40 -14.57
CA GLU A 24 -4.14 -8.45 -15.51
C GLU A 24 -4.29 -7.98 -16.96
N ALA A 25 -5.41 -7.34 -17.29
CA ALA A 25 -5.65 -6.81 -18.63
C ALA A 25 -4.59 -5.78 -19.03
N ALA A 26 -4.23 -4.86 -18.13
CA ALA A 26 -3.19 -3.87 -18.37
C ALA A 26 -1.80 -4.52 -18.57
N LEU A 27 -1.45 -5.53 -17.76
CA LEU A 27 -0.20 -6.27 -17.92
C LEU A 27 -0.14 -6.99 -19.26
N ARG A 28 -1.20 -7.69 -19.66
CA ARG A 28 -1.27 -8.40 -20.95
C ARG A 28 -1.17 -7.46 -22.15
N ALA A 29 -1.76 -6.26 -22.02
CA ALA A 29 -1.73 -5.24 -23.07
C ALA A 29 -0.46 -4.37 -23.04
N GLY A 30 0.42 -4.52 -22.04
CA GLY A 30 1.62 -3.72 -21.87
C GLY A 30 1.30 -2.24 -21.55
N VAL A 31 0.18 -1.97 -20.88
CA VAL A 31 -0.24 -0.60 -20.49
C VAL A 31 0.59 -0.14 -19.31
N SER A 32 1.26 0.99 -19.46
CA SER A 32 2.01 1.66 -18.39
C SER A 32 1.06 2.46 -17.49
N GLY A 33 1.23 2.35 -16.18
CA GLY A 33 0.55 3.20 -15.19
C GLY A 33 1.31 4.48 -14.86
N ILE A 34 2.43 4.73 -15.50
CA ILE A 34 3.27 5.91 -15.24
C ILE A 34 2.71 7.11 -16.00
N ARG A 35 2.59 8.23 -15.32
CA ARG A 35 2.08 9.48 -15.89
C ARG A 35 2.83 10.70 -15.37
N HIS A 36 2.72 11.81 -16.08
CA HIS A 36 3.22 13.10 -15.62
C HIS A 36 2.39 13.60 -14.44
N ILE A 37 3.07 14.08 -13.39
CA ILE A 37 2.45 14.63 -12.18
C ILE A 37 2.77 16.13 -12.14
N PRO A 38 1.81 17.02 -12.44
CA PRO A 38 2.05 18.47 -12.51
C PRO A 38 2.65 19.06 -11.23
N LEU A 39 2.21 18.58 -10.06
CA LEU A 39 2.74 19.01 -8.76
C LEU A 39 4.27 18.81 -8.64
N LEU A 40 4.81 17.72 -9.18
CA LEU A 40 6.26 17.48 -9.12
C LEU A 40 7.05 18.51 -9.94
N GLN A 41 6.48 18.98 -11.05
CA GLN A 41 7.07 20.05 -11.83
C GLN A 41 7.01 21.39 -11.08
N GLU A 42 5.89 21.72 -10.46
CA GLU A 42 5.71 22.91 -9.63
C GLU A 42 6.71 22.95 -8.46
N LEU A 43 6.91 21.80 -7.81
CA LEU A 43 7.85 21.60 -6.71
C LEU A 43 9.32 21.45 -7.19
N LYS A 44 9.59 21.57 -8.49
CA LYS A 44 10.94 21.51 -9.09
C LYS A 44 11.67 20.20 -8.88
N PHE A 45 10.94 19.08 -8.88
CA PHE A 45 11.55 17.76 -8.90
C PHE A 45 12.34 17.53 -10.20
N GLY A 46 13.41 16.78 -10.10
CA GLY A 46 14.16 16.34 -11.29
C GLY A 46 13.39 15.29 -12.10
N CYS A 47 12.65 14.39 -11.44
CA CYS A 47 11.72 13.45 -12.05
C CYS A 47 10.28 13.94 -11.85
N THR A 48 9.55 14.16 -12.95
CA THR A 48 8.17 14.69 -12.92
C THR A 48 7.12 13.64 -13.27
N VAL A 49 7.51 12.38 -13.32
CA VAL A 49 6.62 11.26 -13.61
C VAL A 49 6.55 10.31 -12.42
N ALA A 50 5.40 9.72 -12.18
CA ALA A 50 5.17 8.76 -11.09
C ALA A 50 4.04 7.80 -11.43
N GLY A 51 3.96 6.68 -10.68
CA GLY A 51 2.85 5.75 -10.69
C GLY A 51 1.88 6.08 -9.56
N VAL A 52 0.65 6.45 -9.89
CA VAL A 52 -0.42 6.70 -8.91
C VAL A 52 -1.65 5.90 -9.33
N PRO A 53 -2.26 5.12 -8.44
CA PRO A 53 -3.49 4.40 -8.77
C PRO A 53 -4.56 5.36 -9.30
N PRO A 54 -5.25 5.03 -10.41
CA PRO A 54 -6.32 5.87 -10.95
C PRO A 54 -7.53 5.87 -10.00
N ASP A 55 -8.20 7.01 -9.91
CA ASP A 55 -9.46 7.18 -9.17
C ASP A 55 -9.45 6.62 -7.73
N ALA A 56 -8.30 6.67 -7.08
CA ALA A 56 -8.05 6.01 -5.80
C ALA A 56 -9.02 6.47 -4.67
N ASP A 57 -9.38 7.74 -4.65
CA ASP A 57 -10.32 8.26 -3.65
C ASP A 57 -11.77 7.79 -3.92
N ALA A 58 -12.20 7.79 -5.18
CA ALA A 58 -13.51 7.26 -5.57
C ALA A 58 -13.60 5.76 -5.30
N LEU A 59 -12.54 5.01 -5.61
CA LEU A 59 -12.44 3.60 -5.29
C LEU A 59 -12.55 3.37 -3.78
N ALA A 60 -11.80 4.12 -2.97
CA ALA A 60 -11.84 3.96 -1.52
C ALA A 60 -13.24 4.18 -0.93
N GLY A 61 -14.01 5.12 -1.49
CA GLY A 61 -15.41 5.37 -1.11
C GLY A 61 -16.38 4.22 -1.40
N THR A 62 -15.99 3.23 -2.20
CA THR A 62 -16.79 2.00 -2.40
C THR A 62 -16.53 0.92 -1.35
N TYR A 63 -15.44 1.03 -0.58
CA TYR A 63 -15.03 0.07 0.46
C TYR A 63 -15.27 0.56 1.87
N PHE A 64 -15.20 1.89 2.09
CA PHE A 64 -15.14 2.52 3.41
C PHE A 64 -16.10 3.70 3.50
N ASP A 65 -16.64 3.93 4.69
CA ASP A 65 -17.44 5.12 4.97
C ASP A 65 -16.57 6.38 5.18
N GLU A 66 -17.22 7.52 5.38
CA GLU A 66 -16.53 8.82 5.54
C GLU A 66 -15.64 8.86 6.80
N ASP A 67 -16.07 8.23 7.89
CA ASP A 67 -15.32 8.22 9.15
C ASP A 67 -14.05 7.36 9.01
N ASP A 68 -14.15 6.22 8.37
CA ASP A 68 -13.02 5.38 8.02
C ASP A 68 -12.01 6.15 7.13
N LEU A 69 -12.52 6.82 6.08
CA LEU A 69 -11.68 7.55 5.13
C LEU A 69 -10.94 8.74 5.76
N LEU A 70 -11.58 9.43 6.73
CA LEU A 70 -10.94 10.49 7.50
C LEU A 70 -9.79 9.99 8.38
N ALA A 71 -9.87 8.74 8.79
CA ALA A 71 -8.86 8.10 9.63
C ALA A 71 -7.76 7.37 8.85
N MET A 72 -7.82 7.33 7.52
CA MET A 72 -6.87 6.63 6.65
C MET A 72 -6.05 7.60 5.77
N ASN A 73 -4.75 7.36 5.68
CA ASN A 73 -3.89 7.95 4.66
C ASN A 73 -3.88 7.10 3.37
N SER A 74 -3.14 7.55 2.35
CA SER A 74 -3.09 6.85 1.04
C SER A 74 -2.60 5.41 1.16
N ASN A 75 -1.54 5.17 1.93
CA ASN A 75 -1.01 3.83 2.18
C ASN A 75 -2.06 2.88 2.79
N GLN A 76 -2.78 3.35 3.81
CA GLN A 76 -3.82 2.56 4.47
C GLN A 76 -5.00 2.27 3.55
N ARG A 77 -5.45 3.24 2.75
CA ARG A 77 -6.51 3.03 1.76
C ARG A 77 -6.14 1.94 0.77
N PHE A 78 -4.97 2.04 0.14
CA PHE A 78 -4.52 1.06 -0.86
C PHE A 78 -4.33 -0.34 -0.25
N GLY A 79 -3.67 -0.43 0.90
CA GLY A 79 -3.43 -1.69 1.57
C GLY A 79 -4.70 -2.37 2.07
N CYS A 80 -5.65 -1.60 2.61
CA CYS A 80 -6.92 -2.15 3.08
C CYS A 80 -7.83 -2.61 1.93
N ILE A 81 -7.90 -1.86 0.81
CA ILE A 81 -8.63 -2.28 -0.38
C ILE A 81 -8.08 -3.61 -0.90
N ALA A 82 -6.76 -3.66 -1.15
CA ALA A 82 -6.12 -4.88 -1.64
C ALA A 82 -6.29 -6.07 -0.67
N ALA A 83 -6.29 -5.80 0.63
CA ALA A 83 -6.51 -6.84 1.65
C ALA A 83 -7.95 -7.40 1.63
N VAL A 84 -8.95 -6.54 1.50
CA VAL A 84 -10.36 -6.96 1.38
C VAL A 84 -10.57 -7.76 0.10
N ASP A 85 -10.00 -7.30 -1.02
CA ASP A 85 -10.08 -8.02 -2.30
C ASP A 85 -9.44 -9.40 -2.20
N ALA A 86 -8.23 -9.50 -1.63
CA ALA A 86 -7.55 -10.78 -1.43
C ALA A 86 -8.35 -11.74 -0.54
N TRP A 87 -9.02 -11.22 0.50
CA TRP A 87 -9.86 -11.99 1.39
C TRP A 87 -11.09 -12.54 0.66
N THR A 88 -11.75 -11.70 -0.12
CA THR A 88 -12.92 -12.06 -0.91
C THR A 88 -12.56 -13.03 -2.05
N ASP A 89 -11.45 -12.81 -2.75
CA ASP A 89 -10.95 -13.70 -3.81
C ASP A 89 -10.60 -15.09 -3.27
N ALA A 90 -10.18 -15.17 -1.99
CA ALA A 90 -9.98 -16.43 -1.28
C ALA A 90 -11.28 -17.13 -0.86
N GLY A 91 -12.46 -16.55 -1.14
CA GLY A 91 -13.77 -17.12 -0.83
C GLY A 91 -14.25 -16.80 0.59
N PHE A 92 -13.70 -15.79 1.25
CA PHE A 92 -14.15 -15.37 2.58
C PHE A 92 -14.97 -14.08 2.49
N GLU A 93 -16.00 -13.99 3.34
CA GLU A 93 -16.79 -12.78 3.50
C GLU A 93 -16.14 -11.84 4.50
N ARG A 94 -16.27 -10.52 4.27
CA ARG A 94 -15.89 -9.51 5.26
C ARG A 94 -16.91 -9.61 6.41
N PRO A 95 -16.46 -9.70 7.69
CA PRO A 95 -17.37 -9.69 8.82
C PRO A 95 -18.23 -8.43 8.85
N GLU A 96 -19.49 -8.57 9.27
CA GLU A 96 -20.36 -7.42 9.50
C GLU A 96 -19.88 -6.61 10.70
N HIS A 97 -20.17 -5.30 10.68
CA HIS A 97 -19.85 -4.43 11.80
C HIS A 97 -20.61 -4.89 13.06
N GLY A 98 -19.87 -5.19 14.13
CA GLY A 98 -20.44 -5.68 15.39
C GLY A 98 -20.56 -7.20 15.48
N ASP A 99 -20.08 -7.94 14.49
CA ASP A 99 -19.92 -9.39 14.61
C ASP A 99 -18.83 -9.71 15.65
N ASP A 100 -19.16 -10.57 16.62
CA ASP A 100 -18.23 -11.03 17.67
C ASP A 100 -17.32 -12.18 17.19
N HIS A 101 -17.47 -12.64 15.93
CA HIS A 101 -16.65 -13.71 15.39
C HIS A 101 -15.19 -13.27 15.21
N VAL A 102 -14.27 -14.10 15.68
CA VAL A 102 -12.83 -13.90 15.51
C VAL A 102 -12.19 -15.11 14.84
N TYR A 103 -11.47 -14.88 13.74
CA TYR A 103 -10.71 -15.91 13.03
C TYR A 103 -9.37 -16.16 13.74
N TRP A 104 -9.35 -16.96 14.79
CA TRP A 104 -8.15 -17.27 15.59
C TRP A 104 -7.04 -17.98 14.80
N GLU A 105 -7.39 -18.64 13.71
CA GLU A 105 -6.46 -19.33 12.82
C GLU A 105 -5.91 -18.42 11.69
N ALA A 106 -6.44 -17.21 11.53
CA ALA A 106 -6.05 -16.27 10.50
C ALA A 106 -5.30 -15.07 11.08
N GLY A 107 -4.20 -14.69 10.44
CA GLY A 107 -3.40 -13.52 10.80
C GLY A 107 -2.99 -12.68 9.61
N ALA A 108 -2.19 -11.64 9.86
CA ALA A 108 -1.66 -10.77 8.80
C ALA A 108 -0.21 -10.36 9.03
N VAL A 109 0.52 -10.25 7.92
CA VAL A 109 1.81 -9.55 7.84
C VAL A 109 1.74 -8.61 6.65
N ILE A 110 1.53 -7.32 6.91
CA ILE A 110 1.45 -6.30 5.86
C ILE A 110 2.39 -5.18 6.22
N GLY A 111 3.41 -5.01 5.41
CA GLY A 111 4.46 -4.04 5.67
C GLY A 111 4.42 -2.80 4.76
N THR A 112 5.25 -1.84 5.10
CA THR A 112 5.45 -0.61 4.32
C THR A 112 6.90 -0.14 4.46
N GLY A 113 7.42 0.53 3.44
CA GLY A 113 8.78 1.08 3.47
C GLY A 113 8.89 2.32 4.32
N VAL A 114 7.92 3.24 4.22
CA VAL A 114 7.98 4.57 4.86
C VAL A 114 6.72 4.96 5.64
N GLY A 115 5.70 4.12 5.65
CA GLY A 115 4.46 4.38 6.40
C GLY A 115 3.72 5.63 5.95
N GLY A 116 3.21 6.41 6.89
CA GLY A 116 2.41 7.61 6.65
C GLY A 116 3.21 8.90 6.54
N LEU A 117 4.26 8.92 5.71
CA LEU A 117 5.08 10.11 5.49
C LEU A 117 4.29 11.25 4.84
N ASP A 118 3.25 10.95 4.05
CA ASP A 118 2.27 11.90 3.55
C ASP A 118 1.59 12.65 4.71
N THR A 119 1.02 11.92 5.66
CA THR A 119 0.39 12.50 6.87
C THR A 119 1.39 13.30 7.71
N ALA A 120 2.62 12.81 7.82
CA ALA A 120 3.67 13.53 8.54
C ALA A 120 3.97 14.88 7.89
N GLY A 121 4.13 14.92 6.56
CA GLY A 121 4.40 16.15 5.82
C GLY A 121 3.22 17.10 5.72
N GLU A 122 2.02 16.60 5.52
CA GLU A 122 0.82 17.42 5.29
C GLU A 122 0.17 17.93 6.56
N LYS A 123 0.26 17.17 7.66
CA LYS A 123 -0.45 17.49 8.91
C LYS A 123 0.48 17.63 10.12
N LEU A 124 1.30 16.60 10.43
CA LEU A 124 2.07 16.57 11.67
C LEU A 124 3.04 17.75 11.75
N VAL A 125 3.92 17.89 10.75
CA VAL A 125 4.95 18.94 10.76
C VAL A 125 4.32 20.34 10.73
N PRO A 126 3.43 20.70 9.77
CA PRO A 126 2.86 22.05 9.73
C PRO A 126 2.05 22.42 10.97
N MET A 127 1.32 21.49 11.55
CA MET A 127 0.52 21.74 12.75
C MET A 127 1.39 21.89 14.01
N THR A 128 2.48 21.13 14.08
CA THR A 128 3.46 21.22 15.18
C THR A 128 4.17 22.57 15.15
N ASP A 129 4.69 22.96 13.99
CA ASP A 129 5.43 24.22 13.80
C ASP A 129 4.54 25.45 14.04
N ALA A 130 3.25 25.33 13.72
CA ALA A 130 2.26 26.36 14.00
C ALA A 130 1.75 26.37 15.46
N GLY A 131 2.25 25.51 16.35
CA GLY A 131 1.79 25.41 17.76
C GLY A 131 0.34 24.92 17.92
N ARG A 132 -0.19 24.19 16.91
CA ARG A 132 -1.59 23.72 16.87
C ARG A 132 -1.75 22.23 17.16
N VAL A 133 -0.86 21.64 17.94
CA VAL A 133 -0.80 20.19 18.26
C VAL A 133 -2.15 19.61 18.68
N ARG A 134 -2.88 20.31 19.54
CA ARG A 134 -4.19 19.85 20.05
C ARG A 134 -5.31 19.82 18.99
N ARG A 135 -5.07 20.36 17.79
CA ARG A 135 -6.03 20.40 16.68
C ARG A 135 -5.71 19.38 15.57
N MET A 136 -4.72 18.52 15.75
CA MET A 136 -4.32 17.53 14.73
C MET A 136 -5.35 16.42 14.52
N GLY A 137 -6.22 16.17 15.51
CA GLY A 137 -7.10 14.99 15.54
C GLY A 137 -6.46 13.78 16.22
N SER A 138 -7.28 12.82 16.60
CA SER A 138 -6.86 11.62 17.35
C SER A 138 -6.20 10.54 16.48
N THR A 139 -6.44 10.52 15.17
CA THR A 139 -6.00 9.47 14.25
C THR A 139 -4.62 9.70 13.64
N ILE A 140 -3.98 10.85 13.94
CA ILE A 140 -2.70 11.24 13.31
C ILE A 140 -1.59 10.21 13.54
N VAL A 141 -1.51 9.63 14.72
CA VAL A 141 -0.49 8.64 15.07
C VAL A 141 -0.73 7.34 14.29
N GLU A 142 -1.96 6.86 14.24
CA GLU A 142 -2.35 5.66 13.49
C GLU A 142 -2.05 5.79 11.99
N GLN A 143 -2.26 6.98 11.42
CA GLN A 143 -1.95 7.26 10.02
C GLN A 143 -0.45 7.24 9.74
N ILE A 144 0.39 7.63 10.69
CA ILE A 144 1.85 7.68 10.52
C ILE A 144 2.51 6.32 10.77
N MET A 145 1.95 5.51 11.67
CA MET A 145 2.55 4.23 12.06
C MET A 145 2.65 3.25 10.88
N GLY A 146 3.82 2.62 10.72
CA GLY A 146 4.03 1.58 9.73
C GLY A 146 3.16 0.33 9.94
N SER A 147 2.60 0.14 11.14
CA SER A 147 1.64 -0.93 11.45
C SER A 147 0.18 -0.57 11.12
N GLY A 148 -0.09 0.65 10.63
CA GLY A 148 -1.45 1.14 10.41
C GLY A 148 -2.29 0.26 9.49
N VAL A 149 -1.71 -0.24 8.39
CA VAL A 149 -2.43 -1.12 7.45
C VAL A 149 -2.79 -2.44 8.11
N SER A 150 -1.82 -3.15 8.71
CA SER A 150 -2.07 -4.46 9.32
C SER A 150 -3.03 -4.37 10.50
N ALA A 151 -2.96 -3.30 11.30
CA ALA A 151 -3.88 -3.07 12.41
C ALA A 151 -5.33 -2.89 11.93
N ARG A 152 -5.54 -2.04 10.89
CA ARG A 152 -6.88 -1.84 10.31
C ARG A 152 -7.43 -3.09 9.67
N VAL A 153 -6.62 -3.79 8.88
CA VAL A 153 -7.00 -5.06 8.25
C VAL A 153 -7.40 -6.10 9.30
N SER A 154 -6.67 -6.16 10.42
CA SER A 154 -7.04 -7.05 11.54
C SER A 154 -8.43 -6.74 12.10
N GLY A 155 -8.73 -5.48 12.35
CA GLY A 155 -10.06 -5.08 12.82
C GLY A 155 -11.17 -5.32 11.79
N MET A 156 -10.92 -5.00 10.52
CA MET A 156 -11.89 -5.15 9.44
C MET A 156 -12.24 -6.61 9.10
N LEU A 157 -11.29 -7.53 9.26
CA LEU A 157 -11.41 -8.93 8.89
C LEU A 157 -11.41 -9.86 10.10
N ALA A 158 -11.53 -9.31 11.32
CA ALA A 158 -11.59 -10.04 12.59
C ALA A 158 -10.46 -11.09 12.76
N LEU A 159 -9.21 -10.71 12.42
CA LEU A 159 -8.06 -11.61 12.47
C LEU A 159 -7.55 -11.76 13.91
N GLY A 160 -7.59 -12.95 14.47
CA GLY A 160 -7.21 -13.25 15.85
C GLY A 160 -5.82 -13.88 16.03
N ASN A 161 -5.15 -14.26 14.93
CA ASN A 161 -3.78 -14.77 14.99
C ASN A 161 -2.77 -13.62 15.00
N GLN A 162 -1.49 -13.88 14.76
CA GLN A 162 -0.47 -12.84 14.71
C GLN A 162 -0.78 -11.79 13.65
N VAL A 163 -0.82 -10.53 14.07
CA VAL A 163 -0.89 -9.36 13.21
C VAL A 163 0.35 -8.53 13.43
N THR A 164 1.11 -8.30 12.39
CA THR A 164 2.38 -7.56 12.46
C THR A 164 2.69 -6.84 11.15
N SER A 165 3.66 -5.96 11.19
CA SER A 165 4.21 -5.29 10.02
C SER A 165 5.71 -5.48 9.99
N ASN A 166 6.26 -5.60 8.78
CA ASN A 166 7.70 -5.56 8.52
C ASN A 166 8.03 -4.31 7.69
N SER A 167 9.31 -3.96 7.67
CA SER A 167 9.84 -2.92 6.81
C SER A 167 11.25 -3.30 6.39
N SER A 168 11.40 -3.65 5.12
CA SER A 168 12.65 -4.02 4.47
C SER A 168 12.76 -3.34 3.11
N ALA A 169 12.37 -2.06 3.06
CA ALA A 169 12.35 -1.23 1.86
C ALA A 169 11.62 -1.93 0.70
N CYS A 170 12.21 -2.03 -0.48
CA CYS A 170 11.59 -2.63 -1.67
C CYS A 170 11.28 -4.13 -1.55
N SER A 171 11.84 -4.82 -0.55
CA SER A 171 11.62 -6.26 -0.28
C SER A 171 10.48 -6.52 0.70
N THR A 172 9.87 -5.48 1.26
CA THR A 172 8.88 -5.57 2.35
C THR A 172 7.73 -6.54 2.04
N GLY A 173 7.11 -6.41 0.86
CA GLY A 173 6.00 -7.29 0.47
C GLY A 173 6.43 -8.74 0.28
N ALA A 174 7.62 -8.98 -0.29
CA ALA A 174 8.15 -10.33 -0.47
C ALA A 174 8.46 -10.99 0.88
N GLU A 175 9.09 -10.27 1.81
CA GLU A 175 9.38 -10.78 3.16
C GLU A 175 8.10 -11.03 3.97
N ALA A 176 7.06 -10.22 3.79
CA ALA A 176 5.76 -10.47 4.41
C ALA A 176 5.18 -11.83 3.97
N ILE A 177 5.29 -12.15 2.67
CA ILE A 177 4.85 -13.45 2.13
C ILE A 177 5.69 -14.60 2.70
N VAL A 178 7.00 -14.43 2.80
CA VAL A 178 7.89 -15.42 3.43
C VAL A 178 7.49 -15.66 4.88
N GLY A 179 7.26 -14.60 5.66
CA GLY A 179 6.83 -14.71 7.05
C GLY A 179 5.50 -15.45 7.21
N GLY A 180 4.51 -15.15 6.36
CA GLY A 180 3.24 -15.87 6.34
C GLY A 180 3.37 -17.35 5.95
N TYR A 181 4.20 -17.62 4.93
CA TYR A 181 4.53 -18.99 4.52
C TYR A 181 5.12 -19.80 5.68
N GLU A 182 6.13 -19.26 6.36
CA GLU A 182 6.78 -19.92 7.48
C GLU A 182 5.81 -20.17 8.64
N ARG A 183 4.94 -19.21 8.92
CA ARG A 183 3.96 -19.34 9.99
C ARG A 183 2.96 -20.46 9.73
N ILE A 184 2.41 -20.55 8.52
CA ILE A 184 1.48 -21.63 8.13
C ILE A 184 2.22 -22.96 8.10
N LYS A 185 3.41 -23.01 7.51
CA LYS A 185 4.22 -24.23 7.41
C LYS A 185 4.54 -24.83 8.77
N ASN A 186 4.81 -24.01 9.77
CA ASN A 186 5.11 -24.42 11.14
C ASN A 186 3.84 -24.72 11.98
N GLY A 187 2.66 -24.59 11.41
CA GLY A 187 1.38 -24.90 12.09
C GLY A 187 0.95 -23.85 13.11
N LEU A 188 1.46 -22.62 13.02
CA LEU A 188 1.15 -21.50 13.91
C LEU A 188 -0.07 -20.68 13.45
N ALA A 189 -0.48 -20.86 12.20
CA ALA A 189 -1.69 -20.32 11.61
C ALA A 189 -2.16 -21.27 10.49
N ASP A 190 -3.42 -21.17 10.09
CA ASP A 190 -3.95 -21.86 8.92
C ASP A 190 -4.06 -20.93 7.72
N ARG A 191 -4.18 -19.62 7.98
CA ARG A 191 -4.29 -18.55 6.96
C ARG A 191 -3.45 -17.35 7.36
N MET A 192 -2.81 -16.75 6.37
CA MET A 192 -2.07 -15.48 6.57
C MET A 192 -2.32 -14.55 5.39
N LEU A 193 -2.78 -13.34 5.69
CA LEU A 193 -2.86 -12.26 4.72
C LEU A 193 -1.51 -11.54 4.69
N CYS A 194 -0.85 -11.55 3.54
CA CYS A 194 0.55 -11.10 3.43
C CYS A 194 0.73 -10.16 2.26
N GLY A 195 1.47 -9.08 2.47
CA GLY A 195 1.78 -8.15 1.38
C GLY A 195 2.50 -6.90 1.84
N GLY A 196 2.52 -5.93 0.95
CA GLY A 196 3.05 -4.61 1.21
C GLY A 196 2.18 -3.53 0.57
N SER A 197 2.14 -2.38 1.19
CA SER A 197 1.46 -1.21 0.66
C SER A 197 2.34 0.02 0.83
N GLU A 198 2.25 0.95 -0.12
CA GLU A 198 2.96 2.22 -0.04
C GLU A 198 2.05 3.37 -0.45
N GLY A 199 2.22 4.53 0.16
CA GLY A 199 1.45 5.72 -0.15
C GLY A 199 1.93 6.44 -1.41
N SER A 200 1.04 7.22 -2.02
CA SER A 200 1.35 8.12 -3.14
C SER A 200 1.54 9.53 -2.61
N SER A 201 2.78 9.99 -2.46
CA SER A 201 3.05 11.33 -1.94
C SER A 201 4.38 11.89 -2.43
N HIS A 202 4.36 13.18 -2.78
CA HIS A 202 5.59 13.91 -3.12
C HIS A 202 6.60 13.96 -1.96
N TYR A 203 6.15 13.85 -0.70
CA TYR A 203 7.06 13.76 0.45
C TYR A 203 7.87 12.46 0.45
N ILE A 204 7.25 11.35 0.03
CA ILE A 204 7.94 10.06 -0.14
C ILE A 204 8.94 10.17 -1.31
N TRP A 205 8.49 10.71 -2.42
CA TRP A 205 9.27 10.76 -3.66
C TRP A 205 10.43 11.77 -3.59
N ALA A 206 10.33 12.82 -2.78
CA ALA A 206 11.38 13.84 -2.61
C ALA A 206 12.71 13.24 -2.16
N GLY A 207 12.68 12.28 -1.24
CA GLY A 207 13.88 11.58 -0.79
C GLY A 207 14.60 10.85 -1.93
N PHE A 208 13.86 10.15 -2.78
CA PHE A 208 14.41 9.44 -3.93
C PHE A 208 14.90 10.39 -5.02
N ASP A 209 14.21 11.51 -5.25
CA ASP A 209 14.67 12.53 -6.21
C ASP A 209 15.96 13.20 -5.73
N ALA A 210 16.09 13.47 -4.44
CA ALA A 210 17.32 14.00 -3.83
C ALA A 210 18.50 13.02 -3.97
N MET A 211 18.26 11.72 -3.89
CA MET A 211 19.26 10.68 -4.14
C MET A 211 19.68 10.58 -5.63
N ARG A 212 18.94 11.23 -6.55
CA ARG A 212 19.16 11.20 -8.00
C ARG A 212 19.06 9.79 -8.62
N VAL A 213 18.24 8.94 -8.07
CA VAL A 213 18.03 7.54 -8.53
C VAL A 213 16.81 7.39 -9.44
N LEU A 214 16.01 8.46 -9.61
CA LEU A 214 14.80 8.45 -10.44
C LEU A 214 15.08 8.64 -11.93
N ALA A 215 14.22 8.09 -12.78
CA ALA A 215 14.37 8.06 -14.24
C ALA A 215 14.00 9.40 -14.93
N ARG A 216 14.73 10.48 -14.64
CA ARG A 216 14.50 11.84 -15.14
C ARG A 216 14.49 11.97 -16.67
N LYS A 217 15.16 11.07 -17.39
CA LYS A 217 15.27 11.11 -18.85
C LYS A 217 13.94 10.91 -19.56
N PHE A 218 12.93 10.43 -18.87
CA PHE A 218 11.63 10.06 -19.43
C PHE A 218 10.49 10.98 -19.00
N ASN A 219 10.78 12.18 -18.49
CA ASN A 219 9.75 13.14 -18.08
C ASN A 219 8.76 13.51 -19.21
N HIS A 220 9.18 13.41 -20.46
CA HIS A 220 8.38 13.72 -21.66
C HIS A 220 7.75 12.48 -22.32
N GLU A 221 8.08 11.28 -21.85
CA GLU A 221 7.58 10.00 -22.33
C GLU A 221 7.28 9.08 -21.14
N PRO A 222 6.30 9.44 -20.26
CA PRO A 222 6.06 8.73 -19.01
C PRO A 222 5.78 7.26 -19.20
N GLU A 223 5.07 6.87 -20.24
CA GLU A 223 4.72 5.48 -20.55
C GLU A 223 5.94 4.59 -20.84
N LYS A 224 7.08 5.20 -21.18
CA LYS A 224 8.35 4.49 -21.43
C LYS A 224 9.31 4.56 -20.26
N ALA A 225 8.95 5.23 -19.16
CA ALA A 225 9.87 5.54 -18.07
C ALA A 225 10.25 4.31 -17.24
N SER A 226 9.29 3.44 -16.93
CA SER A 226 9.54 2.17 -16.25
C SER A 226 9.98 1.12 -17.26
N ARG A 227 11.28 0.82 -17.27
CA ARG A 227 11.88 -0.09 -18.25
C ARG A 227 13.00 -0.94 -17.64
N PRO A 228 12.63 -1.79 -16.66
CA PRO A 228 13.59 -2.69 -16.04
C PRO A 228 14.21 -3.62 -17.09
N LEU A 229 15.45 -4.03 -16.87
CA LEU A 229 16.23 -4.91 -17.77
C LEU A 229 16.54 -4.32 -19.16
N SER A 230 16.17 -3.07 -19.43
CA SER A 230 16.51 -2.40 -20.68
C SER A 230 17.92 -1.80 -20.61
N ALA A 231 18.69 -1.85 -21.72
CA ALA A 231 19.97 -1.17 -21.83
C ALA A 231 19.88 0.36 -21.69
N THR A 232 18.69 0.93 -21.84
CA THR A 232 18.41 2.36 -21.67
C THR A 232 17.71 2.70 -20.36
N ALA A 233 17.64 1.78 -19.40
CA ALA A 233 17.13 2.06 -18.07
C ALA A 233 17.89 3.24 -17.44
N ALA A 234 17.17 4.19 -16.83
CA ALA A 234 17.76 5.45 -16.36
C ALA A 234 17.45 5.74 -14.88
N GLY A 235 16.98 4.79 -14.15
CA GLY A 235 16.54 4.87 -12.77
C GLY A 235 15.21 4.17 -12.58
N PHE A 236 14.64 4.24 -11.38
CA PHE A 236 13.28 3.77 -11.13
C PHE A 236 12.25 4.91 -11.14
N ILE A 237 10.98 4.57 -11.07
CA ILE A 237 9.85 5.50 -11.03
C ILE A 237 9.16 5.35 -9.66
N PRO A 238 8.88 6.45 -8.98
CA PRO A 238 8.17 6.45 -7.70
C PRO A 238 6.66 6.18 -7.87
#